data_678d4965dd868ac02156e6350c00b85b
#
_entry.id   678d4965dd868ac02156e6350c00b85b
#
_cell.length_a   1.000
_cell.length_b   1.000
_cell.length_c   1.000
_cell.angle_alpha   90.00
_cell.angle_beta   90.00
_cell.angle_gamma   90.00
#
_symmetry.space_group_name_H-M   'P 1'
#
loop_
_entity.id
_entity.type
_entity.pdbx_description
1 polymer ?
#
loop_
_entity_poly.entity_id
_entity_poly.type
_entity_poly.pdbx_seq_one_letter_code
_entity_poly.pdbx_strand_id
1 'polypeptide(L)'
;MAQVGSDLRELGHIPVWIGGSLPLLRGIFKGFKGNGPTDVSIVSSRTHFKTGPDLEPYEFALRSLVENDSLHLFNLSCLAGQAHYQEAGESALLEQMRFEQLRLGPLRQHPDWAEPLLRSSDFTVFSLSSVRWSDTEGNPFGGPNGLFAHEFCQLSHYAGANDLLKAAFFCDYYPTDHWSTPGSVHNIGQTEGHAGAQGHAGAQVLAQGIWYLLEGISQRCDDTPRINSRNYTRYTMALPGDHELVFVKSQKSGRWWIEVTLPVPAGSRKERSLLVPCTYDDYLKATVGELPDRWWRIHQKYLQ
;
A
#
# COMPACT_ATOMS: atom_id res chain seq x y z
N MET A 1 -21.03 -3.04 0.82
CA MET A 1 -19.74 -2.38 0.53
C MET A 1 -19.22 -2.72 -0.88
N ALA A 2 -19.10 -3.99 -1.25
CA ALA A 2 -18.61 -4.38 -2.59
C ALA A 2 -19.40 -3.74 -3.74
N GLN A 3 -20.72 -3.88 -3.75
CA GLN A 3 -21.57 -3.32 -4.82
C GLN A 3 -21.47 -1.80 -4.88
N VAL A 4 -21.61 -1.11 -3.76
CA VAL A 4 -21.50 0.37 -3.70
C VAL A 4 -20.14 0.84 -4.23
N GLY A 5 -19.05 0.14 -3.87
CA GLY A 5 -17.73 0.49 -4.39
C GLY A 5 -17.58 0.26 -5.89
N SER A 6 -18.19 -0.81 -6.43
CA SER A 6 -18.22 -1.06 -7.87
C SER A 6 -18.98 0.05 -8.59
N ASP A 7 -20.20 0.34 -8.14
CA ASP A 7 -21.08 1.35 -8.75
C ASP A 7 -20.42 2.73 -8.79
N LEU A 8 -19.79 3.15 -7.68
CA LEU A 8 -19.09 4.43 -7.62
C LEU A 8 -17.92 4.51 -8.60
N ARG A 9 -17.15 3.41 -8.76
CA ARG A 9 -16.03 3.38 -9.71
C ARG A 9 -16.50 3.37 -11.16
N GLU A 10 -17.60 2.68 -11.46
CA GLU A 10 -18.23 2.71 -12.78
C GLU A 10 -18.68 4.12 -13.16
N LEU A 11 -19.05 4.93 -12.17
CA LEU A 11 -19.36 6.36 -12.34
C LEU A 11 -18.09 7.24 -12.41
N GLY A 12 -16.90 6.68 -12.36
CA GLY A 12 -15.62 7.41 -12.41
C GLY A 12 -15.19 8.04 -11.08
N HIS A 13 -15.81 7.66 -9.97
CA HIS A 13 -15.42 8.12 -8.64
C HIS A 13 -14.36 7.24 -8.00
N ILE A 14 -13.60 7.81 -7.07
CA ILE A 14 -12.66 7.09 -6.21
C ILE A 14 -13.30 6.95 -4.83
N PRO A 15 -13.94 5.82 -4.50
CA PRO A 15 -14.53 5.63 -3.18
C PRO A 15 -13.46 5.59 -2.10
N VAL A 16 -13.70 6.31 -1.00
CA VAL A 16 -12.86 6.31 0.20
C VAL A 16 -13.72 5.80 1.35
N TRP A 17 -13.40 4.61 1.85
CA TRP A 17 -14.01 4.06 3.06
C TRP A 17 -13.27 4.56 4.29
N ILE A 18 -14.00 4.92 5.33
CA ILE A 18 -13.45 5.46 6.56
C ILE A 18 -14.06 4.74 7.74
N GLY A 19 -13.23 4.28 8.67
CA GLY A 19 -13.63 3.61 9.90
C GLY A 19 -13.79 2.10 9.75
N GLY A 20 -14.14 1.45 10.85
CA GLY A 20 -14.16 0.01 10.98
C GLY A 20 -12.76 -0.60 11.11
N SER A 21 -12.70 -1.92 11.00
CA SER A 21 -11.47 -2.70 11.17
C SER A 21 -11.01 -3.34 9.88
N LEU A 22 -9.74 -3.70 9.81
CA LEU A 22 -9.09 -4.27 8.64
C LEU A 22 -9.82 -5.49 8.03
N PRO A 23 -10.47 -6.39 8.76
CA PRO A 23 -11.26 -7.48 8.19
C PRO A 23 -12.33 -7.07 7.17
N LEU A 24 -12.82 -5.83 7.23
CA LEU A 24 -13.75 -5.28 6.23
C LEU A 24 -13.12 -5.19 4.82
N LEU A 25 -11.80 -5.17 4.74
CA LEU A 25 -11.02 -5.13 3.51
C LEU A 25 -11.49 -6.20 2.51
N ARG A 26 -11.70 -7.43 2.97
CA ARG A 26 -12.19 -8.52 2.11
C ARG A 26 -13.55 -8.20 1.47
N GLY A 27 -14.46 -7.59 2.24
CA GLY A 27 -15.77 -7.18 1.75
C GLY A 27 -15.69 -6.06 0.72
N ILE A 28 -14.76 -5.11 0.90
CA ILE A 28 -14.50 -4.02 -0.04
C ILE A 28 -13.82 -4.58 -1.31
N PHE A 29 -12.80 -5.42 -1.14
CA PHE A 29 -12.02 -6.00 -2.24
C PHE A 29 -12.86 -6.84 -3.22
N LYS A 30 -13.90 -7.50 -2.74
CA LYS A 30 -14.86 -8.21 -3.61
C LYS A 30 -15.50 -7.31 -4.66
N GLY A 31 -15.59 -6.02 -4.42
CA GLY A 31 -16.07 -5.04 -5.40
C GLY A 31 -15.15 -4.88 -6.61
N PHE A 32 -13.88 -5.31 -6.53
CA PHE A 32 -12.94 -5.29 -7.65
C PHE A 32 -13.06 -6.51 -8.58
N LYS A 33 -13.90 -7.47 -8.24
CA LYS A 33 -14.13 -8.66 -9.05
C LYS A 33 -14.58 -8.28 -10.46
N GLY A 34 -13.92 -8.87 -11.47
CA GLY A 34 -14.20 -8.59 -12.88
C GLY A 34 -13.38 -7.46 -13.50
N ASN A 35 -12.61 -6.71 -12.71
CA ASN A 35 -11.77 -5.61 -13.21
C ASN A 35 -10.35 -6.06 -13.64
N GLY A 36 -10.10 -7.36 -13.70
CA GLY A 36 -8.77 -7.92 -13.97
C GLY A 36 -7.86 -7.97 -12.74
N PRO A 37 -6.55 -8.20 -12.95
CA PRO A 37 -5.57 -8.21 -11.88
C PRO A 37 -5.54 -6.87 -11.13
N THR A 38 -5.51 -6.93 -9.81
CA THR A 38 -5.58 -5.74 -8.93
C THR A 38 -4.36 -5.68 -8.03
N ASP A 39 -3.72 -4.53 -7.97
CA ASP A 39 -2.60 -4.24 -7.09
C ASP A 39 -3.09 -3.56 -5.82
N VAL A 40 -2.69 -4.09 -4.66
CA VAL A 40 -3.08 -3.57 -3.34
C VAL A 40 -1.84 -3.15 -2.56
N SER A 41 -1.88 -1.97 -1.97
CA SER A 41 -0.89 -1.55 -0.96
C SER A 41 -1.57 -1.37 0.39
N ILE A 42 -0.89 -1.81 1.45
CA ILE A 42 -1.32 -1.60 2.83
C ILE A 42 -0.23 -0.94 3.66
N VAL A 43 -0.61 0.11 4.36
CA VAL A 43 0.20 0.76 5.39
C VAL A 43 -0.30 0.26 6.74
N SER A 44 0.46 -0.65 7.36
CA SER A 44 0.10 -1.28 8.65
C SER A 44 1.35 -1.70 9.40
N SER A 45 1.29 -1.71 10.75
CA SER A 45 2.37 -2.22 11.60
C SER A 45 2.54 -3.75 11.53
N ARG A 46 1.50 -4.46 11.08
CA ARG A 46 1.43 -5.93 11.00
C ARG A 46 1.19 -6.39 9.57
N THR A 47 1.58 -7.62 9.27
CA THR A 47 1.35 -8.25 7.96
C THR A 47 -0.05 -8.83 7.79
N HIS A 48 -0.74 -9.20 8.90
CA HIS A 48 -2.07 -9.83 8.88
C HIS A 48 -2.15 -11.07 7.98
N PHE A 49 -1.07 -11.88 8.02
CA PHE A 49 -0.88 -13.04 7.14
C PHE A 49 -0.69 -14.34 7.91
N LYS A 50 -1.14 -14.38 9.17
CA LYS A 50 -1.01 -15.55 10.03
C LYS A 50 -1.67 -16.80 9.46
N THR A 51 -1.11 -17.96 9.83
CA THR A 51 -1.57 -19.29 9.46
C THR A 51 -1.85 -20.10 10.72
N GLY A 52 -2.93 -20.85 10.75
CA GLY A 52 -3.25 -21.72 11.90
C GLY A 52 -4.74 -21.84 12.13
N PRO A 53 -5.16 -22.72 13.07
CA PRO A 53 -6.53 -22.78 13.56
C PRO A 53 -6.81 -21.61 14.52
N ASP A 54 -8.09 -21.33 14.72
CA ASP A 54 -8.61 -20.39 15.74
C ASP A 54 -8.03 -18.97 15.68
N LEU A 55 -7.75 -18.46 14.47
CA LEU A 55 -7.29 -17.11 14.26
C LEU A 55 -8.44 -16.10 14.23
N GLU A 56 -8.23 -14.95 14.88
CA GLU A 56 -9.14 -13.84 14.74
C GLU A 56 -9.10 -13.24 13.32
N PRO A 57 -10.24 -12.76 12.78
CA PRO A 57 -10.30 -12.21 11.41
C PRO A 57 -9.25 -11.14 11.10
N TYR A 58 -8.82 -10.39 12.12
CA TYR A 58 -7.78 -9.37 12.00
C TYR A 58 -6.39 -9.96 11.71
N GLU A 59 -6.10 -11.15 12.22
CA GLU A 59 -4.77 -11.76 12.12
C GLU A 59 -4.46 -12.33 10.72
N PHE A 60 -5.49 -12.68 9.95
CA PHE A 60 -5.35 -13.22 8.60
C PHE A 60 -6.07 -12.39 7.52
N ALA A 61 -6.36 -11.12 7.79
CA ALA A 61 -7.16 -10.28 6.91
C ALA A 61 -6.58 -10.19 5.48
N LEU A 62 -5.26 -10.00 5.32
CA LEU A 62 -4.61 -9.97 4.00
C LEU A 62 -4.50 -11.34 3.36
N ARG A 63 -4.22 -12.38 4.15
CA ARG A 63 -4.19 -13.74 3.65
C ARG A 63 -5.54 -14.14 3.04
N SER A 64 -6.63 -13.68 3.62
CA SER A 64 -7.99 -13.96 3.12
C SER A 64 -8.24 -13.41 1.71
N LEU A 65 -7.50 -12.40 1.25
CA LEU A 65 -7.57 -11.90 -0.12
C LEU A 65 -6.96 -12.89 -1.11
N VAL A 66 -5.85 -13.50 -0.73
CA VAL A 66 -5.13 -14.47 -1.57
C VAL A 66 -5.89 -15.78 -1.68
N GLU A 67 -6.39 -16.31 -0.55
CA GLU A 67 -7.01 -17.63 -0.51
C GLU A 67 -8.36 -17.71 -1.24
N ASN A 68 -9.13 -16.62 -1.21
CA ASN A 68 -10.51 -16.64 -1.72
C ASN A 68 -10.70 -15.90 -3.05
N ASP A 69 -9.79 -15.01 -3.40
CA ASP A 69 -9.90 -14.15 -4.58
C ASP A 69 -8.56 -14.05 -5.33
N SER A 70 -7.73 -15.12 -5.28
CA SER A 70 -6.38 -15.16 -5.84
C SER A 70 -6.29 -14.75 -7.31
N LEU A 71 -7.35 -14.94 -8.07
CA LEU A 71 -7.43 -14.55 -9.47
C LEU A 71 -7.50 -13.03 -9.70
N HIS A 72 -7.77 -12.24 -8.65
CA HIS A 72 -7.92 -10.79 -8.74
C HIS A 72 -6.76 -10.04 -8.10
N LEU A 73 -6.15 -10.58 -7.04
CA LEU A 73 -4.98 -9.97 -6.40
C LEU A 73 -3.72 -10.34 -7.19
N PHE A 74 -3.14 -9.38 -7.89
CA PHE A 74 -1.89 -9.58 -8.62
C PHE A 74 -0.68 -9.25 -7.76
N ASN A 75 -0.69 -8.09 -7.09
CA ASN A 75 0.40 -7.68 -6.22
C ASN A 75 -0.12 -7.18 -4.88
N LEU A 76 0.68 -7.42 -3.83
CA LEU A 76 0.47 -6.89 -2.49
C LEU A 76 1.76 -6.25 -2.01
N SER A 77 1.67 -4.97 -1.64
CA SER A 77 2.78 -4.22 -1.03
C SER A 77 2.45 -3.88 0.41
N CYS A 78 3.23 -4.42 1.36
CA CYS A 78 3.08 -4.19 2.79
C CYS A 78 4.10 -3.15 3.26
N LEU A 79 3.63 -1.98 3.70
CA LEU A 79 4.44 -0.85 4.15
C LEU A 79 4.33 -0.64 5.66
N ALA A 80 5.40 -0.15 6.28
CA ALA A 80 5.52 0.16 7.70
C ALA A 80 5.45 -1.06 8.66
N GLY A 81 5.52 -2.29 8.15
CA GLY A 81 5.51 -3.51 8.94
C GLY A 81 6.67 -3.55 9.95
N GLN A 82 6.41 -4.09 11.14
CA GLN A 82 7.40 -4.20 12.21
C GLN A 82 7.69 -5.67 12.51
N ALA A 83 8.98 -6.04 12.51
CA ALA A 83 9.41 -7.44 12.59
C ALA A 83 8.93 -8.17 13.86
N HIS A 84 8.82 -7.48 15.00
CA HIS A 84 8.38 -8.10 16.25
C HIS A 84 6.88 -8.42 16.30
N TYR A 85 6.10 -7.92 15.35
CA TYR A 85 4.69 -8.29 15.16
C TYR A 85 4.48 -9.40 14.13
N GLN A 86 5.54 -9.83 13.44
CA GLN A 86 5.46 -10.88 12.43
C GLN A 86 5.90 -12.23 13.00
N GLU A 87 5.17 -13.27 12.70
CA GLU A 87 5.61 -14.65 12.93
C GLU A 87 6.62 -15.06 11.84
N ALA A 88 7.53 -15.96 12.19
CA ALA A 88 8.63 -16.37 11.30
C ALA A 88 8.14 -16.87 9.92
N GLY A 89 6.98 -17.51 9.86
CA GLY A 89 6.39 -18.03 8.62
C GLY A 89 5.76 -16.97 7.72
N GLU A 90 5.29 -15.85 8.26
CA GLU A 90 4.56 -14.85 7.49
C GLU A 90 5.46 -14.15 6.45
N SER A 91 6.66 -13.75 6.86
CA SER A 91 7.60 -13.08 5.95
C SER A 91 8.05 -14.03 4.83
N ALA A 92 8.31 -15.30 5.15
CA ALA A 92 8.66 -16.30 4.16
C ALA A 92 7.53 -16.55 3.15
N LEU A 93 6.27 -16.58 3.59
CA LEU A 93 5.12 -16.77 2.72
C LEU A 93 4.94 -15.58 1.78
N LEU A 94 5.04 -14.35 2.29
CA LEU A 94 4.97 -13.14 1.46
C LEU A 94 6.10 -13.10 0.42
N GLU A 95 7.30 -13.54 0.80
CA GLU A 95 8.45 -13.65 -0.10
C GLU A 95 8.24 -14.73 -1.18
N GLN A 96 7.71 -15.90 -0.81
CA GLN A 96 7.37 -16.97 -1.74
C GLN A 96 6.33 -16.50 -2.77
N MET A 97 5.36 -15.68 -2.35
CA MET A 97 4.36 -15.07 -3.22
C MET A 97 4.88 -13.87 -4.02
N ARG A 98 6.14 -13.51 -3.85
CA ARG A 98 6.76 -12.33 -4.47
C ARG A 98 6.07 -11.01 -4.10
N PHE A 99 5.43 -10.93 -2.93
CA PHE A 99 4.84 -9.71 -2.42
C PHE A 99 5.92 -8.78 -1.84
N GLU A 100 5.69 -7.50 -1.95
CA GLU A 100 6.67 -6.50 -1.54
C GLU A 100 6.51 -6.13 -0.06
N GLN A 101 7.62 -6.00 0.65
CA GLN A 101 7.63 -5.60 2.05
C GLN A 101 8.60 -4.43 2.25
N LEU A 102 8.08 -3.27 2.65
CA LEU A 102 8.88 -2.13 3.08
C LEU A 102 8.67 -1.89 4.57
N ARG A 103 9.57 -2.45 5.40
CA ARG A 103 9.50 -2.35 6.85
C ARG A 103 9.69 -0.91 7.34
N LEU A 104 9.21 -0.61 8.56
CA LEU A 104 9.25 0.72 9.16
C LEU A 104 10.66 1.34 9.18
N GLY A 105 11.70 0.56 9.52
CA GLY A 105 13.08 1.07 9.59
C GLY A 105 13.58 1.60 8.24
N PRO A 106 13.64 0.75 7.17
CA PRO A 106 13.98 1.19 5.83
C PRO A 106 13.08 2.31 5.29
N LEU A 107 11.78 2.25 5.55
CA LEU A 107 10.83 3.29 5.15
C LEU A 107 11.21 4.67 5.73
N ARG A 108 11.65 4.72 6.98
CA ARG A 108 12.10 5.97 7.62
C ARG A 108 13.42 6.48 7.09
N GLN A 109 14.32 5.59 6.71
CA GLN A 109 15.60 5.97 6.11
C GLN A 109 15.42 6.48 4.68
N HIS A 110 14.48 5.88 3.94
CA HIS A 110 14.21 6.11 2.53
C HIS A 110 12.69 6.22 2.28
N PRO A 111 12.04 7.32 2.69
CA PRO A 111 10.60 7.48 2.53
C PRO A 111 10.15 7.51 1.05
N ASP A 112 11.05 7.88 0.16
CA ASP A 112 10.86 7.85 -1.29
C ASP A 112 10.68 6.45 -1.86
N TRP A 113 11.15 5.40 -1.19
CA TRP A 113 10.92 4.00 -1.61
C TRP A 113 9.46 3.58 -1.52
N ALA A 114 8.66 4.26 -0.71
CA ALA A 114 7.22 3.99 -0.61
C ALA A 114 6.43 4.53 -1.82
N GLU A 115 6.90 5.58 -2.46
CA GLU A 115 6.18 6.23 -3.55
C GLU A 115 5.89 5.27 -4.72
N PRO A 116 6.86 4.52 -5.28
CA PRO A 116 6.56 3.58 -6.36
C PRO A 116 5.63 2.45 -5.96
N LEU A 117 5.65 1.99 -4.69
CA LEU A 117 4.77 0.96 -4.17
C LEU A 117 3.32 1.45 -4.13
N LEU A 118 3.12 2.67 -3.66
CA LEU A 118 1.79 3.31 -3.58
C LEU A 118 1.30 3.74 -4.96
N ARG A 119 2.19 4.21 -5.84
CA ARG A 119 1.87 4.63 -7.21
C ARG A 119 1.47 3.47 -8.13
N SER A 120 1.86 2.24 -7.82
CA SER A 120 1.44 1.06 -8.59
C SER A 120 0.10 0.49 -8.17
N SER A 121 -0.49 0.98 -7.08
CA SER A 121 -1.66 0.34 -6.46
C SER A 121 -2.98 0.82 -7.02
N ASP A 122 -3.87 -0.11 -7.32
CA ASP A 122 -5.27 0.17 -7.63
C ASP A 122 -6.07 0.50 -6.37
N PHE A 123 -5.69 -0.12 -5.25
CA PHE A 123 -6.38 0.02 -3.97
C PHE A 123 -5.37 0.17 -2.83
N THR A 124 -5.48 1.25 -2.06
CA THR A 124 -4.59 1.49 -0.93
C THR A 124 -5.36 1.46 0.39
N VAL A 125 -4.79 0.76 1.38
CA VAL A 125 -5.33 0.61 2.73
C VAL A 125 -4.41 1.29 3.73
N PHE A 126 -4.97 2.14 4.56
CA PHE A 126 -4.30 2.84 5.65
C PHE A 126 -4.86 2.39 6.99
N SER A 127 -4.13 1.52 7.68
CA SER A 127 -4.46 1.15 9.06
C SER A 127 -3.83 2.14 10.04
N LEU A 128 -4.65 2.72 10.90
CA LEU A 128 -4.16 3.63 11.94
C LEU A 128 -3.27 2.92 12.96
N SER A 129 -3.24 1.58 12.97
CA SER A 129 -2.29 0.78 13.75
C SER A 129 -0.83 1.01 13.36
N SER A 130 -0.59 1.54 12.14
CA SER A 130 0.76 1.88 11.67
C SER A 130 1.34 3.10 12.35
N VAL A 131 0.51 3.97 12.93
CA VAL A 131 0.93 5.20 13.61
C VAL A 131 1.22 4.93 15.09
N ARG A 132 2.26 5.54 15.62
CA ARG A 132 2.65 5.38 17.03
C ARG A 132 1.58 5.93 17.99
N TRP A 133 1.52 5.35 19.19
CA TRP A 133 0.54 5.72 20.23
C TRP A 133 0.53 7.20 20.60
N SER A 134 1.71 7.83 20.68
CA SER A 134 1.80 9.24 21.03
C SER A 134 1.06 10.17 20.05
N ASP A 135 0.84 9.73 18.84
CA ASP A 135 0.18 10.51 17.79
C ASP A 135 -1.29 10.08 17.57
N THR A 136 -1.69 8.92 18.13
CA THR A 136 -3.04 8.33 17.95
C THR A 136 -3.64 7.85 19.26
N GLU A 137 -3.46 8.57 20.36
CA GLU A 137 -3.88 8.16 21.70
C GLU A 137 -5.13 7.29 21.72
N GLY A 138 -5.03 6.15 22.42
CA GLY A 138 -6.13 5.20 22.59
C GLY A 138 -6.33 4.19 21.46
N ASN A 139 -5.49 4.15 20.43
CA ASN A 139 -5.61 3.09 19.42
C ASN A 139 -5.10 1.74 19.99
N PRO A 140 -5.99 0.72 20.18
CA PRO A 140 -5.63 -0.56 20.81
C PRO A 140 -4.68 -1.41 19.97
N PHE A 141 -4.59 -1.15 18.68
CA PHE A 141 -3.72 -1.88 17.75
C PHE A 141 -2.42 -1.15 17.45
N GLY A 142 -2.27 0.10 17.93
CA GLY A 142 -1.04 0.86 17.84
C GLY A 142 0.03 0.34 18.82
N GLY A 143 1.23 0.90 18.73
CA GLY A 143 2.35 0.59 19.59
C GLY A 143 3.19 1.84 19.90
N PRO A 144 4.20 1.73 20.79
CA PRO A 144 5.11 2.83 21.05
C PRO A 144 5.94 3.21 19.81
N ASN A 145 6.21 2.21 18.95
CA ASN A 145 6.85 2.41 17.65
C ASN A 145 5.80 2.41 16.55
N GLY A 146 5.96 3.28 15.58
CA GLY A 146 5.06 3.41 14.45
C GLY A 146 5.46 4.60 13.61
N LEU A 147 4.75 4.87 12.55
CA LEU A 147 4.89 6.10 11.77
C LEU A 147 4.60 7.32 12.66
N PHE A 148 5.29 8.40 12.40
CA PHE A 148 4.83 9.71 12.85
C PHE A 148 3.59 10.13 12.05
N ALA A 149 2.78 11.01 12.63
CA ALA A 149 1.58 11.53 11.94
C ALA A 149 1.91 12.14 10.57
N HIS A 150 3.02 12.89 10.44
CA HIS A 150 3.43 13.47 9.16
C HIS A 150 3.90 12.43 8.13
N GLU A 151 4.54 11.32 8.57
CA GLU A 151 4.91 10.21 7.70
C GLU A 151 3.66 9.52 7.13
N PHE A 152 2.65 9.30 7.97
CA PHE A 152 1.35 8.78 7.56
C PHE A 152 0.68 9.67 6.51
N CYS A 153 0.69 10.99 6.73
CA CYS A 153 0.18 11.99 5.78
C CYS A 153 0.96 11.97 4.45
N GLN A 154 2.28 11.84 4.50
CA GLN A 154 3.12 11.75 3.30
C GLN A 154 2.79 10.50 2.47
N LEU A 155 2.62 9.34 3.10
CA LEU A 155 2.22 8.11 2.42
C LEU A 155 0.81 8.25 1.81
N SER A 156 -0.10 8.90 2.52
CA SER A 156 -1.45 9.20 2.01
C SER A 156 -1.40 10.09 0.77
N HIS A 157 -0.53 11.11 0.78
CA HIS A 157 -0.29 11.97 -0.39
C HIS A 157 0.27 11.18 -1.59
N TYR A 158 1.25 10.31 -1.38
CA TYR A 158 1.79 9.47 -2.44
C TYR A 158 0.73 8.57 -3.07
N ALA A 159 -0.15 7.98 -2.24
CA ALA A 159 -1.27 7.19 -2.75
C ALA A 159 -2.26 8.05 -3.55
N GLY A 160 -2.57 9.25 -3.09
CA GLY A 160 -3.45 10.19 -3.79
C GLY A 160 -2.88 10.63 -5.14
N ALA A 161 -1.57 10.91 -5.20
CA ALA A 161 -0.88 11.34 -6.41
C ALA A 161 -0.71 10.22 -7.46
N ASN A 162 -1.19 9.02 -7.17
CA ASN A 162 -1.24 7.89 -8.09
C ASN A 162 -2.39 8.04 -9.09
N ASP A 163 -2.07 8.15 -10.38
CA ASP A 163 -3.06 8.26 -11.46
C ASP A 163 -3.94 6.99 -11.62
N LEU A 164 -3.47 5.84 -11.09
CA LEU A 164 -4.14 4.54 -11.20
C LEU A 164 -5.03 4.21 -9.99
N LEU A 165 -4.97 4.98 -8.90
CA LEU A 165 -5.73 4.70 -7.68
C LEU A 165 -7.24 4.71 -7.96
N LYS A 166 -7.88 3.60 -7.65
CA LYS A 166 -9.32 3.35 -7.85
C LYS A 166 -10.11 3.40 -6.56
N ALA A 167 -9.46 3.24 -5.41
CA ALA A 167 -10.12 3.27 -4.10
C ALA A 167 -9.11 3.43 -2.96
N ALA A 168 -9.57 3.91 -1.80
CA ALA A 168 -8.81 3.95 -0.56
C ALA A 168 -9.65 3.48 0.64
N PHE A 169 -8.99 2.91 1.65
CA PHE A 169 -9.63 2.49 2.89
C PHE A 169 -8.79 2.91 4.08
N PHE A 170 -9.35 3.74 4.96
CA PHE A 170 -8.77 4.15 6.24
C PHE A 170 -9.49 3.40 7.36
N CYS A 171 -8.76 2.55 8.10
CA CYS A 171 -9.33 1.66 9.11
C CYS A 171 -8.57 1.67 10.43
N ASP A 172 -9.08 0.89 11.38
CA ASP A 172 -8.50 0.67 12.70
C ASP A 172 -8.40 1.96 13.54
N TYR A 173 -9.33 2.88 13.34
CA TYR A 173 -9.59 3.99 14.26
C TYR A 173 -10.71 3.61 15.21
N TYR A 174 -10.45 3.71 16.50
CA TYR A 174 -11.39 3.44 17.57
C TYR A 174 -11.46 4.64 18.50
N PRO A 175 -12.60 5.32 18.57
CA PRO A 175 -12.82 6.39 19.57
C PRO A 175 -12.64 5.84 20.98
N THR A 176 -11.97 6.58 21.84
CA THR A 176 -11.66 6.19 23.23
C THR A 176 -12.90 5.89 24.08
N ASP A 177 -14.02 6.50 23.76
CA ASP A 177 -15.30 6.36 24.49
C ASP A 177 -15.90 4.94 24.40
N HIS A 178 -15.46 4.13 23.43
CA HIS A 178 -15.93 2.74 23.27
C HIS A 178 -15.11 1.69 24.01
N TRP A 179 -13.99 2.07 24.64
CA TRP A 179 -13.09 1.14 25.37
C TRP A 179 -13.28 1.18 26.87
N SER A 180 -14.49 1.46 27.35
CA SER A 180 -14.83 1.15 28.74
C SER A 180 -14.76 -0.36 28.90
N THR A 181 -13.70 -0.88 29.52
CA THR A 181 -13.65 -2.28 29.95
C THR A 181 -14.91 -2.59 30.78
N PRO A 182 -15.63 -3.70 30.53
CA PRO A 182 -16.72 -4.12 31.39
C PRO A 182 -16.18 -4.23 32.83
N GLY A 183 -16.59 -3.32 33.71
CA GLY A 183 -16.12 -3.26 35.09
C GLY A 183 -15.31 -2.03 35.49
N SER A 184 -14.91 -1.14 34.58
CA SER A 184 -14.37 0.16 34.98
C SER A 184 -15.51 1.06 35.48
N VAL A 185 -15.60 1.22 36.79
CA VAL A 185 -16.47 2.21 37.43
C VAL A 185 -15.96 3.58 36.98
N HIS A 186 -16.71 4.25 36.12
CA HIS A 186 -16.46 5.68 35.86
C HIS A 186 -16.67 6.43 37.17
N ASN A 187 -15.60 6.92 37.77
CA ASN A 187 -15.69 7.96 38.79
C ASN A 187 -16.22 9.23 38.11
N ILE A 188 -17.55 9.37 38.14
CA ILE A 188 -18.30 10.58 37.74
C ILE A 188 -17.91 11.68 38.74
N GLY A 189 -16.74 12.26 38.61
CA GLY A 189 -16.32 13.30 39.56
C GLY A 189 -14.99 13.98 39.29
N GLN A 190 -14.28 13.67 38.21
CA GLN A 190 -13.01 14.32 37.91
C GLN A 190 -12.98 14.95 36.54
N THR A 191 -13.14 16.27 36.52
CA THR A 191 -12.62 17.26 35.60
C THR A 191 -13.10 17.18 34.14
N GLU A 192 -14.18 17.93 33.85
CA GLU A 192 -14.67 18.30 32.53
C GLU A 192 -13.66 19.11 31.69
N GLY A 193 -12.42 19.30 32.10
CA GLY A 193 -11.47 20.22 31.47
C GLY A 193 -10.43 19.57 30.55
N HIS A 194 -10.12 18.26 30.68
CA HIS A 194 -9.00 17.66 29.95
C HIS A 194 -9.35 16.36 29.19
N ALA A 195 -10.45 15.71 29.48
CA ALA A 195 -10.87 14.47 28.76
C ALA A 195 -11.29 14.73 27.30
N GLY A 196 -11.74 15.93 26.97
CA GLY A 196 -12.19 16.29 25.63
C GLY A 196 -11.09 16.45 24.57
N ALA A 197 -9.84 16.69 24.99
CA ALA A 197 -8.73 16.91 24.04
C ALA A 197 -7.96 15.64 23.69
N GLN A 198 -7.93 14.65 24.57
CA GLN A 198 -7.09 13.46 24.43
C GLN A 198 -7.65 12.41 23.45
N GLY A 199 -8.96 12.32 23.27
CA GLY A 199 -9.59 11.37 22.34
C GLY A 199 -9.57 11.78 20.86
N HIS A 200 -9.07 12.98 20.53
CA HIS A 200 -9.16 13.56 19.19
C HIS A 200 -7.89 13.43 18.35
N ALA A 201 -6.74 13.07 18.92
CA ALA A 201 -5.49 13.01 18.17
C ALA A 201 -5.57 11.99 17.02
N GLY A 202 -6.06 10.78 17.27
CA GLY A 202 -6.27 9.77 16.23
C GLY A 202 -7.25 10.20 15.14
N ALA A 203 -8.34 10.88 15.52
CA ALA A 203 -9.28 11.44 14.54
C ALA A 203 -8.65 12.55 13.69
N GLN A 204 -7.80 13.39 14.30
CA GLN A 204 -7.08 14.43 13.59
C GLN A 204 -6.07 13.85 12.61
N VAL A 205 -5.29 12.85 13.01
CA VAL A 205 -4.34 12.15 12.12
C VAL A 205 -5.08 11.50 10.95
N LEU A 206 -6.21 10.85 11.22
CA LEU A 206 -7.06 10.26 10.19
C LEU A 206 -7.58 11.34 9.20
N ALA A 207 -8.12 12.44 9.72
CA ALA A 207 -8.62 13.55 8.90
C ALA A 207 -7.51 14.18 8.06
N GLN A 208 -6.31 14.37 8.62
CA GLN A 208 -5.15 14.86 7.89
C GLN A 208 -4.71 13.86 6.81
N GLY A 209 -4.64 12.58 7.11
CA GLY A 209 -4.33 11.54 6.12
C GLY A 209 -5.29 11.58 4.92
N ILE A 210 -6.60 11.70 5.18
CA ILE A 210 -7.61 11.84 4.13
C ILE A 210 -7.40 13.15 3.35
N TRP A 211 -7.13 14.25 4.03
CA TRP A 211 -6.86 15.53 3.39
C TRP A 211 -5.66 15.46 2.45
N TYR A 212 -4.54 14.85 2.90
CA TYR A 212 -3.35 14.64 2.07
C TYR A 212 -3.59 13.67 0.90
N LEU A 213 -4.45 12.67 1.07
CA LEU A 213 -4.90 11.82 -0.05
C LEU A 213 -5.61 12.67 -1.12
N LEU A 214 -6.54 13.54 -0.70
CA LEU A 214 -7.28 14.42 -1.61
C LEU A 214 -6.36 15.46 -2.27
N GLU A 215 -5.42 16.02 -1.53
CA GLU A 215 -4.39 16.90 -2.08
C GLU A 215 -3.57 16.18 -3.16
N GLY A 216 -3.09 14.95 -2.87
CA GLY A 216 -2.40 14.13 -3.85
C GLY A 216 -3.24 13.90 -5.11
N ILE A 217 -4.53 13.58 -4.97
CA ILE A 217 -5.45 13.44 -6.10
C ILE A 217 -5.52 14.72 -6.94
N SER A 218 -5.55 15.88 -6.30
CA SER A 218 -5.57 17.17 -7.00
C SER A 218 -4.27 17.48 -7.76
N GLN A 219 -3.16 16.86 -7.36
CA GLN A 219 -1.82 17.05 -7.93
C GLN A 219 -1.43 15.94 -8.90
N ARG A 220 -2.36 15.11 -9.35
CA ARG A 220 -2.10 14.06 -10.34
C ARG A 220 -1.48 14.63 -11.61
N CYS A 221 -0.47 13.97 -12.09
CA CYS A 221 0.26 14.42 -13.27
C CYS A 221 -0.27 13.84 -14.59
N ASP A 222 -1.11 12.81 -14.54
CA ASP A 222 -1.53 12.03 -15.71
C ASP A 222 -0.31 11.68 -16.58
N ASP A 223 0.70 11.10 -15.92
CA ASP A 223 2.00 10.80 -16.51
C ASP A 223 2.36 9.32 -16.42
N THR A 224 1.37 8.43 -16.35
CA THR A 224 1.62 7.01 -16.54
C THR A 224 2.12 6.76 -17.96
N PRO A 225 3.33 6.17 -18.15
CA PRO A 225 3.92 6.06 -19.46
C PRO A 225 3.05 5.22 -20.40
N ARG A 226 2.74 5.78 -21.56
CA ARG A 226 2.12 5.07 -22.68
C ARG A 226 3.17 4.84 -23.75
N ILE A 227 3.14 3.70 -24.41
CA ILE A 227 4.03 3.37 -25.53
C ILE A 227 3.92 4.50 -26.57
N ASN A 228 5.04 5.14 -26.94
CA ASN A 228 5.15 6.27 -27.89
C ASN A 228 4.83 7.68 -27.37
N SER A 229 4.78 7.92 -26.09
CA SER A 229 4.63 9.26 -25.54
C SER A 229 5.97 10.06 -25.63
N ARG A 230 5.91 11.33 -26.07
CA ARG A 230 7.10 12.20 -26.25
C ARG A 230 7.64 12.82 -24.93
N ASN A 231 6.92 12.66 -23.84
CA ASN A 231 7.22 13.33 -22.56
C ASN A 231 8.10 12.49 -21.62
N TYR A 232 8.81 11.51 -22.19
CA TYR A 232 9.64 10.58 -21.40
C TYR A 232 11.04 10.47 -21.99
N THR A 233 12.01 10.38 -21.09
CA THR A 233 13.40 10.02 -21.44
C THR A 233 13.59 8.53 -21.15
N ARG A 234 14.13 7.81 -22.11
CA ARG A 234 14.45 6.37 -21.97
C ARG A 234 15.96 6.24 -21.76
N TYR A 235 16.33 5.41 -20.80
CA TYR A 235 17.70 5.05 -20.47
C TYR A 235 17.85 3.55 -20.62
N THR A 236 18.71 3.10 -21.53
CA THR A 236 19.01 1.68 -21.73
C THR A 236 20.33 1.34 -21.07
N MET A 237 20.37 0.29 -20.29
CA MET A 237 21.53 -0.19 -19.57
C MET A 237 21.79 -1.64 -19.92
N ALA A 238 23.01 -1.93 -20.35
CA ALA A 238 23.46 -3.29 -20.55
C ALA A 238 23.83 -3.94 -19.22
N LEU A 239 23.29 -5.11 -18.98
CA LEU A 239 23.68 -5.97 -17.84
C LEU A 239 24.60 -7.09 -18.33
N PRO A 240 25.36 -7.75 -17.43
CA PRO A 240 26.11 -8.95 -17.76
C PRO A 240 25.20 -10.04 -18.38
N GLY A 241 25.64 -10.71 -19.45
CA GLY A 241 24.86 -11.77 -20.10
C GLY A 241 23.89 -11.31 -21.20
N ASP A 242 24.20 -10.22 -21.88
CA ASP A 242 23.41 -9.63 -22.99
C ASP A 242 21.95 -9.26 -22.63
N HIS A 243 21.70 -8.96 -21.36
CA HIS A 243 20.42 -8.44 -20.91
C HIS A 243 20.43 -6.91 -20.93
N GLU A 244 19.32 -6.33 -21.38
CA GLU A 244 19.10 -4.89 -21.35
C GLU A 244 18.00 -4.55 -20.35
N LEU A 245 18.24 -3.54 -19.52
CA LEU A 245 17.23 -2.90 -18.72
C LEU A 245 16.90 -1.53 -19.31
N VAL A 246 15.61 -1.26 -19.43
CA VAL A 246 15.14 0.04 -19.91
C VAL A 246 14.43 0.76 -18.78
N PHE A 247 14.92 1.95 -18.45
CA PHE A 247 14.28 2.87 -17.53
C PHE A 247 13.60 4.00 -18.29
N VAL A 248 12.48 4.44 -17.78
CA VAL A 248 11.69 5.52 -18.36
C VAL A 248 11.49 6.60 -17.29
N LYS A 249 11.89 7.82 -17.58
CA LYS A 249 11.71 8.97 -16.68
C LYS A 249 10.72 9.94 -17.28
N SER A 250 9.68 10.32 -16.52
CA SER A 250 8.79 11.42 -16.91
C SER A 250 9.51 12.76 -16.87
N GLN A 251 9.37 13.54 -17.93
CA GLN A 251 9.86 14.94 -17.96
C GLN A 251 8.91 15.89 -17.19
N LYS A 252 7.69 15.46 -16.93
CA LYS A 252 6.65 16.24 -16.24
C LYS A 252 6.78 16.15 -14.73
N SER A 253 6.88 14.93 -14.18
CA SER A 253 6.91 14.68 -12.74
C SER A 253 8.30 14.30 -12.21
N GLY A 254 9.23 13.92 -13.08
CA GLY A 254 10.53 13.34 -12.69
C GLY A 254 10.45 11.89 -12.21
N ARG A 255 9.26 11.28 -12.19
CA ARG A 255 9.03 9.89 -11.77
C ARG A 255 9.68 8.89 -12.71
N TRP A 256 10.01 7.72 -12.15
CA TRP A 256 10.72 6.66 -12.85
C TRP A 256 9.89 5.38 -12.97
N TRP A 257 10.09 4.68 -14.07
CA TRP A 257 9.58 3.32 -14.33
C TRP A 257 10.70 2.47 -14.89
N ILE A 258 10.65 1.18 -14.64
CA ILE A 258 11.50 0.17 -15.25
C ILE A 258 10.64 -0.73 -16.14
N GLU A 259 11.14 -1.02 -17.34
CA GLU A 259 10.48 -1.89 -18.29
C GLU A 259 10.77 -3.36 -17.94
N VAL A 260 9.71 -4.15 -17.74
CA VAL A 260 9.79 -5.59 -17.52
C VAL A 260 9.26 -6.28 -18.77
N THR A 261 10.13 -6.97 -19.48
CA THR A 261 9.73 -7.79 -20.63
C THR A 261 8.99 -9.03 -20.13
N LEU A 262 7.80 -9.26 -20.64
CA LEU A 262 6.97 -10.39 -20.27
C LEU A 262 7.22 -11.58 -21.19
N PRO A 263 7.14 -12.82 -20.68
CA PRO A 263 7.25 -14.01 -21.51
C PRO A 263 6.14 -14.02 -22.56
N VAL A 264 6.52 -14.32 -23.78
CA VAL A 264 5.61 -14.34 -24.94
C VAL A 264 5.05 -15.75 -25.09
N PRO A 265 3.72 -15.95 -25.17
CA PRO A 265 3.13 -17.24 -25.48
C PRO A 265 3.70 -17.81 -26.77
N ALA A 266 3.95 -19.12 -26.82
CA ALA A 266 4.45 -19.79 -28.01
C ALA A 266 3.57 -19.46 -29.24
N GLY A 267 4.20 -18.90 -30.31
CA GLY A 267 3.53 -18.48 -31.53
C GLY A 267 3.14 -17.00 -31.63
N SER A 268 3.33 -16.21 -30.58
CA SER A 268 3.16 -14.74 -30.64
C SER A 268 4.45 -14.07 -31.13
N ARG A 269 4.34 -13.14 -32.06
CA ARG A 269 5.50 -12.36 -32.57
C ARG A 269 5.70 -11.01 -31.85
N LYS A 270 4.85 -10.64 -30.92
CA LYS A 270 4.94 -9.35 -30.21
C LYS A 270 5.45 -9.56 -28.80
N GLU A 271 6.60 -9.00 -28.54
CA GLU A 271 7.07 -8.80 -27.17
C GLU A 271 6.06 -7.94 -26.43
N ARG A 272 5.75 -8.32 -25.20
CA ARG A 272 4.94 -7.53 -24.27
C ARG A 272 5.86 -7.02 -23.17
N SER A 273 5.76 -5.75 -22.89
CA SER A 273 6.47 -5.16 -21.76
C SER A 273 5.49 -4.44 -20.85
N LEU A 274 5.83 -4.44 -19.58
CA LEU A 274 5.13 -3.73 -18.51
C LEU A 274 6.06 -2.66 -17.95
N LEU A 275 5.54 -1.45 -17.79
CA LEU A 275 6.26 -0.37 -17.11
C LEU A 275 5.87 -0.38 -15.62
N VAL A 276 6.84 -0.73 -14.79
CA VAL A 276 6.69 -0.84 -13.35
C VAL A 276 7.27 0.41 -12.69
N PRO A 277 6.52 1.13 -11.83
CA PRO A 277 7.06 2.24 -11.08
C PRO A 277 8.30 1.84 -10.28
N CYS A 278 9.34 2.64 -10.30
CA CYS A 278 10.59 2.39 -9.57
C CYS A 278 11.17 3.69 -9.01
N THR A 279 12.21 3.56 -8.19
CA THR A 279 12.95 4.69 -7.62
C THR A 279 14.11 5.11 -8.53
N TYR A 280 14.71 6.27 -8.24
CA TYR A 280 16.00 6.64 -8.83
C TYR A 280 17.13 5.72 -8.32
N ASP A 281 17.03 5.21 -7.09
CA ASP A 281 17.99 4.26 -6.54
C ASP A 281 18.02 2.94 -7.31
N ASP A 282 16.87 2.47 -7.81
CA ASP A 282 16.80 1.30 -8.69
C ASP A 282 17.60 1.54 -9.99
N TYR A 283 17.51 2.75 -10.55
CA TYR A 283 18.33 3.15 -11.70
C TYR A 283 19.82 3.16 -11.33
N LEU A 284 20.21 3.74 -10.19
CA LEU A 284 21.60 3.78 -9.75
C LEU A 284 22.18 2.37 -9.53
N LYS A 285 21.42 1.44 -8.92
CA LYS A 285 21.83 0.02 -8.79
C LYS A 285 22.11 -0.60 -10.16
N ALA A 286 21.25 -0.36 -11.13
CA ALA A 286 21.44 -0.89 -12.47
C ALA A 286 22.71 -0.32 -13.14
N THR A 287 23.12 0.93 -12.84
CA THR A 287 24.38 1.52 -13.39
C THR A 287 25.63 0.80 -12.92
N VAL A 288 25.59 0.11 -11.78
CA VAL A 288 26.69 -0.69 -11.25
C VAL A 288 26.53 -2.20 -11.55
N GLY A 289 25.57 -2.57 -12.40
CA GLY A 289 25.35 -3.93 -12.84
C GLY A 289 24.48 -4.78 -11.91
N GLU A 290 23.80 -4.16 -10.93
CA GLU A 290 22.89 -4.83 -10.03
C GLU A 290 21.46 -4.81 -10.58
N LEU A 291 20.78 -5.97 -10.54
CA LEU A 291 19.40 -6.08 -10.96
C LEU A 291 18.48 -5.57 -9.85
N PRO A 292 17.60 -4.57 -10.11
CA PRO A 292 16.65 -4.09 -9.10
C PRO A 292 15.68 -5.20 -8.66
N ASP A 293 15.51 -5.36 -7.35
CA ASP A 293 14.65 -6.40 -6.75
C ASP A 293 13.22 -6.33 -7.29
N ARG A 294 12.71 -5.13 -7.49
CA ARG A 294 11.35 -4.91 -7.97
C ARG A 294 11.15 -5.45 -9.39
N TRP A 295 12.11 -5.23 -10.28
CA TRP A 295 12.10 -5.83 -11.61
C TRP A 295 12.05 -7.35 -11.54
N TRP A 296 12.93 -7.93 -10.71
CA TRP A 296 13.03 -9.37 -10.54
C TRP A 296 11.73 -9.98 -9.99
N ARG A 297 11.13 -9.39 -8.96
CA ARG A 297 9.86 -9.86 -8.37
C ARG A 297 8.73 -9.89 -9.39
N ILE A 298 8.54 -8.82 -10.13
CA ILE A 298 7.49 -8.73 -11.15
C ILE A 298 7.76 -9.70 -12.30
N HIS A 299 8.99 -9.78 -12.78
CA HIS A 299 9.36 -10.75 -13.83
C HIS A 299 9.07 -12.19 -13.42
N GLN A 300 9.41 -12.58 -12.20
CA GLN A 300 9.13 -13.92 -11.67
C GLN A 300 7.63 -14.23 -11.55
N LYS A 301 6.79 -13.25 -11.25
CA LYS A 301 5.33 -13.44 -11.21
C LYS A 301 4.73 -13.80 -12.56
N TYR A 302 5.31 -13.33 -13.64
CA TYR A 302 4.83 -13.63 -14.99
C TYR A 302 5.42 -14.91 -15.57
N LEU A 303 6.43 -15.50 -14.91
CA LEU A 303 6.98 -16.82 -15.28
C LEU A 303 6.20 -17.98 -14.63
N GLN A 304 5.42 -17.71 -13.58
CA GLN A 304 4.57 -18.67 -12.90
C GLN A 304 3.19 -18.75 -13.55
#